data_d058d386dad858e4bf1e2545d2048765
#
_entry.id   d058d386dad858e4bf1e2545d2048765
#
_cell.length_a   1.000
_cell.length_b   1.000
_cell.length_c   1.000
_cell.angle_alpha   90.00
_cell.angle_beta   90.00
_cell.angle_gamma   90.00
#
_symmetry.space_group_name_H-M   'P 1'
#
loop_
_entity.id
_entity.type
_entity.pdbx_description
1 polymer ?
#
loop_
_entity_poly.entity_id
_entity_poly.type
_entity_poly.pdbx_seq_one_letter_code
_entity_poly.pdbx_strand_id
1 'polypeptide(L)'
;PESVFKVRLHIRIPQSAKRMIIKATLRVTWNQQKRPSQGVVESLQVWQRTGEPGFAVKEVKNLTLDDPNVAALRRQEGASVFPAPLVVEDLDGDQLPEIILGGSGLLYRNRGKFQFEKQPLLSGPHLRFRAGALGEFTGDGQLDWFAIAPDGWPVVFPGKANGVGFVRAAGVESRAIQFTSPQCVATGDVDGDGDVDVFVGQYKTPYGGGQMPTPYYDANDG
;
A
#
# COMPACT_ATOMS: atom_id res chain seq x y z
N PRO A 1 32.39 8.67 -31.50
CA PRO A 1 31.15 7.99 -31.19
C PRO A 1 30.16 8.94 -30.55
N GLU A 2 28.87 8.65 -30.68
CA GLU A 2 27.77 9.41 -30.10
C GLU A 2 27.06 8.57 -29.07
N SER A 3 26.51 9.23 -28.04
CA SER A 3 25.68 8.63 -27.02
C SER A 3 24.45 9.50 -26.75
N VAL A 4 23.31 8.88 -26.52
CA VAL A 4 22.06 9.58 -26.19
C VAL A 4 21.73 9.30 -24.73
N PHE A 5 21.54 10.37 -23.95
CA PHE A 5 21.18 10.31 -22.54
C PHE A 5 19.79 10.86 -22.35
N LYS A 6 18.97 10.13 -21.59
CA LYS A 6 17.72 10.65 -21.04
C LYS A 6 18.01 11.17 -19.64
N VAL A 7 17.85 12.47 -19.45
CA VAL A 7 18.12 13.15 -18.18
C VAL A 7 16.82 13.58 -17.52
N ARG A 8 16.72 13.35 -16.24
CA ARG A 8 15.60 13.84 -15.41
C ARG A 8 16.16 14.55 -14.19
N LEU A 9 15.87 15.84 -14.07
CA LEU A 9 16.28 16.69 -12.96
C LEU A 9 15.05 17.06 -12.13
N HIS A 10 15.13 16.90 -10.81
CA HIS A 10 14.17 17.39 -9.86
C HIS A 10 14.77 18.57 -9.12
N ILE A 11 14.22 19.75 -9.34
CA ILE A 11 14.70 20.97 -8.73
C ILE A 11 13.70 21.42 -7.68
N ARG A 12 14.16 21.58 -6.44
CA ARG A 12 13.43 22.21 -5.36
C ARG A 12 14.03 23.57 -5.10
N ILE A 13 13.21 24.60 -5.19
CA ILE A 13 13.63 25.95 -4.84
C ILE A 13 13.45 26.12 -3.32
N PRO A 14 14.54 26.29 -2.53
CA PRO A 14 14.43 26.53 -1.11
C PRO A 14 13.54 27.76 -0.82
N GLN A 15 12.78 27.71 0.26
CA GLN A 15 11.86 28.78 0.68
C GLN A 15 10.70 29.07 -0.27
N SER A 16 10.46 28.22 -1.26
CA SER A 16 9.36 28.32 -2.20
C SER A 16 8.62 27.00 -2.29
N ALA A 17 7.30 27.04 -2.42
CA ALA A 17 6.49 25.86 -2.75
C ALA A 17 6.72 25.35 -4.19
N LYS A 18 7.52 26.08 -4.95
CA LYS A 18 7.79 25.76 -6.36
C LYS A 18 8.70 24.53 -6.49
N ARG A 19 8.28 23.62 -7.33
CA ARG A 19 9.06 22.45 -7.75
C ARG A 19 9.09 22.39 -9.26
N MET A 20 10.23 22.01 -9.81
CA MET A 20 10.41 21.88 -11.24
C MET A 20 10.95 20.49 -11.57
N ILE A 21 10.42 19.89 -12.60
CA ILE A 21 10.95 18.66 -13.19
C ILE A 21 11.37 19.01 -14.61
N ILE A 22 12.61 18.74 -14.94
CA ILE A 22 13.15 18.88 -16.28
C ILE A 22 13.42 17.47 -16.80
N LYS A 23 12.85 17.14 -17.95
CA LYS A 23 13.22 15.96 -18.73
C LYS A 23 13.86 16.43 -20.02
N ALA A 24 15.02 15.88 -20.32
CA ALA A 24 15.75 16.21 -21.53
C ALA A 24 16.32 14.95 -22.19
N THR A 25 16.43 15.00 -23.51
CA THR A 25 17.25 14.05 -24.27
C THR A 25 18.50 14.79 -24.72
N LEU A 26 19.64 14.28 -24.34
CA LEU A 26 20.95 14.88 -24.63
C LEU A 26 21.72 13.94 -25.54
N ARG A 27 22.15 14.45 -26.70
CA ARG A 27 23.11 13.75 -27.57
C ARG A 27 24.51 14.30 -27.31
N VAL A 28 25.44 13.40 -27.00
CA VAL A 28 26.84 13.75 -26.70
C VAL A 28 27.74 13.09 -27.71
N THR A 29 28.57 13.89 -28.36
CA THR A 29 29.66 13.44 -29.26
C THR A 29 30.95 13.37 -28.44
N TRP A 30 31.65 12.27 -28.56
CA TRP A 30 32.90 12.00 -27.84
C TRP A 30 34.10 12.13 -28.77
N ASN A 31 35.20 12.71 -28.30
CA ASN A 31 36.46 12.75 -29.03
C ASN A 31 37.22 11.42 -28.91
N GLN A 32 38.39 11.35 -29.58
CA GLN A 32 39.24 10.13 -29.55
C GLN A 32 39.75 9.78 -28.14
N GLN A 33 39.85 10.75 -27.24
CA GLN A 33 40.28 10.56 -25.87
C GLN A 33 39.10 10.21 -24.93
N LYS A 34 37.91 9.86 -25.47
CA LYS A 34 36.69 9.54 -24.74
C LYS A 34 36.20 10.68 -23.82
N ARG A 35 36.47 11.93 -24.22
CA ARG A 35 35.93 13.12 -23.55
C ARG A 35 34.78 13.69 -24.36
N PRO A 36 33.75 14.28 -23.73
CA PRO A 36 32.66 14.93 -24.45
C PRO A 36 33.24 16.13 -25.23
N SER A 37 32.95 16.19 -26.51
CA SER A 37 33.39 17.27 -27.41
C SER A 37 32.24 18.18 -27.82
N GLN A 38 31.03 17.64 -27.89
CA GLN A 38 29.82 18.38 -28.22
C GLN A 38 28.62 17.76 -27.51
N GLY A 39 27.70 18.60 -27.00
CA GLY A 39 26.43 18.20 -26.48
C GLY A 39 25.28 18.96 -27.15
N VAL A 40 24.27 18.24 -27.57
CA VAL A 40 23.08 18.80 -28.20
C VAL A 40 21.85 18.37 -27.38
N VAL A 41 21.01 19.31 -26.99
CA VAL A 41 19.71 19.02 -26.37
C VAL A 41 18.71 18.76 -27.49
N GLU A 42 18.29 17.52 -27.68
CA GLU A 42 17.35 17.14 -28.73
C GLU A 42 15.90 17.40 -28.32
N SER A 43 15.60 17.25 -27.02
CA SER A 43 14.28 17.55 -26.47
C SER A 43 14.39 18.09 -25.06
N LEU A 44 13.54 19.04 -24.73
CA LEU A 44 13.44 19.60 -23.38
C LEU A 44 11.96 19.75 -23.01
N GLN A 45 11.60 19.17 -21.89
CA GLN A 45 10.29 19.32 -21.29
C GLN A 45 10.45 19.81 -19.86
N VAL A 46 9.73 20.87 -19.53
CA VAL A 46 9.76 21.47 -18.19
C VAL A 46 8.36 21.46 -17.59
N TRP A 47 8.22 20.85 -16.42
CA TRP A 47 7.01 20.94 -15.63
C TRP A 47 7.31 21.76 -14.38
N GLN A 48 6.60 22.82 -14.21
CA GLN A 48 6.70 23.65 -13.01
C GLN A 48 5.39 23.58 -12.24
N ARG A 49 5.48 23.24 -10.96
CA ARG A 49 4.38 23.41 -10.03
C ARG A 49 4.45 24.79 -9.41
N THR A 50 3.42 25.58 -9.63
CA THR A 50 3.34 26.98 -9.19
C THR A 50 2.34 27.20 -8.04
N GLY A 51 1.62 26.17 -7.61
CA GLY A 51 0.63 26.27 -6.56
C GLY A 51 1.16 25.94 -5.16
N GLU A 52 0.34 26.17 -4.16
CA GLU A 52 0.52 25.68 -2.80
C GLU A 52 0.86 24.18 -2.78
N PRO A 53 1.60 23.67 -1.77
CA PRO A 53 1.81 22.24 -1.62
C PRO A 53 0.45 21.55 -1.70
N GLY A 54 0.31 20.55 -2.59
CA GLY A 54 -0.97 19.84 -2.75
C GLY A 54 -1.39 19.10 -1.49
N PHE A 55 -0.48 19.00 -0.52
CA PHE A 55 -0.71 18.38 0.77
C PHE A 55 -0.13 19.28 1.86
N ALA A 56 -0.95 19.68 2.80
CA ALA A 56 -0.54 20.26 4.06
C ALA A 56 -1.08 19.37 5.17
N VAL A 57 -0.25 19.08 6.17
CA VAL A 57 -0.72 18.41 7.38
C VAL A 57 -1.51 19.46 8.17
N LYS A 58 -2.83 19.32 8.18
CA LYS A 58 -3.72 20.21 8.93
C LYS A 58 -3.93 19.69 10.35
N GLU A 59 -4.03 18.39 10.49
CA GLU A 59 -4.29 17.73 11.75
C GLU A 59 -3.62 16.35 11.75
N VAL A 60 -3.13 15.92 12.90
CA VAL A 60 -2.64 14.58 13.14
C VAL A 60 -3.44 13.98 14.28
N LYS A 61 -4.12 12.87 14.02
CA LYS A 61 -4.91 12.14 15.01
C LYS A 61 -4.34 10.74 15.19
N ASN A 62 -4.06 10.37 16.42
CA ASN A 62 -3.64 9.01 16.74
C ASN A 62 -4.88 8.18 17.09
N LEU A 63 -5.38 7.43 16.14
CA LEU A 63 -6.60 6.62 16.28
C LEU A 63 -6.42 5.42 17.22
N THR A 64 -5.19 4.99 17.47
CA THR A 64 -4.90 3.79 18.27
C THR A 64 -4.39 4.11 19.68
N LEU A 65 -4.30 5.40 20.05
CA LEU A 65 -3.68 5.82 21.31
C LEU A 65 -4.34 5.15 22.53
N ASP A 66 -5.66 5.14 22.55
CA ASP A 66 -6.48 4.64 23.66
C ASP A 66 -6.98 3.21 23.44
N ASP A 67 -6.45 2.51 22.42
CA ASP A 67 -6.84 1.13 22.17
C ASP A 67 -6.12 0.17 23.13
N PRO A 68 -6.86 -0.53 24.03
CA PRO A 68 -6.25 -1.44 25.01
C PRO A 68 -5.53 -2.63 24.35
N ASN A 69 -5.98 -3.07 23.17
CA ASN A 69 -5.32 -4.16 22.43
C ASN A 69 -3.98 -3.71 21.87
N VAL A 70 -3.94 -2.51 21.27
CA VAL A 70 -2.69 -1.90 20.80
C VAL A 70 -1.75 -1.62 21.97
N ALA A 71 -2.28 -1.12 23.09
CA ALA A 71 -1.50 -0.89 24.30
C ALA A 71 -0.93 -2.18 24.88
N ALA A 72 -1.70 -3.27 24.89
CA ALA A 72 -1.26 -4.59 25.33
C ALA A 72 -0.13 -5.14 24.44
N LEU A 73 -0.26 -4.99 23.12
CA LEU A 73 0.79 -5.40 22.17
C LEU A 73 2.10 -4.62 22.34
N ARG A 74 2.00 -3.31 22.57
CA ARG A 74 3.17 -2.45 22.81
C ARG A 74 3.94 -2.80 24.09
N ARG A 75 3.27 -3.44 25.06
CA ARG A 75 3.90 -3.87 26.32
C ARG A 75 4.64 -5.20 26.20
N GLN A 76 4.39 -5.96 25.16
CA GLN A 76 5.12 -7.21 24.91
C GLN A 76 6.48 -6.85 24.29
N GLU A 77 7.57 -7.13 25.01
CA GLU A 77 8.91 -6.95 24.48
C GLU A 77 9.08 -7.76 23.19
N GLY A 78 9.55 -7.10 22.13
CA GLY A 78 9.74 -7.72 20.82
C GLY A 78 8.46 -7.84 19.96
N ALA A 79 7.30 -7.43 20.45
CA ALA A 79 6.10 -7.41 19.63
C ALA A 79 6.11 -6.20 18.69
N SER A 80 6.30 -6.44 17.42
CA SER A 80 6.07 -5.43 16.40
C SER A 80 4.56 -5.26 16.19
N VAL A 81 4.04 -4.07 16.50
CA VAL A 81 2.67 -3.72 16.14
C VAL A 81 2.68 -3.26 14.69
N PHE A 82 2.35 -4.16 13.79
CA PHE A 82 2.15 -3.81 12.40
C PHE A 82 0.70 -3.35 12.22
N PRO A 83 0.47 -2.11 11.76
CA PRO A 83 -0.88 -1.66 11.41
C PRO A 83 -1.42 -2.33 10.14
N ALA A 84 -0.56 -3.00 9.41
CA ALA A 84 -0.90 -3.69 8.17
C ALA A 84 -1.82 -4.91 8.42
N PRO A 85 -2.74 -5.19 7.50
CA PRO A 85 -3.06 -4.34 6.36
C PRO A 85 -3.78 -3.05 6.77
N LEU A 86 -3.39 -1.95 6.13
CA LEU A 86 -4.05 -0.65 6.24
C LEU A 86 -4.78 -0.37 4.93
N VAL A 87 -6.09 -0.20 4.99
CA VAL A 87 -6.91 0.15 3.84
C VAL A 87 -7.72 1.39 4.16
N VAL A 88 -7.88 2.27 3.19
CA VAL A 88 -8.69 3.48 3.27
C VAL A 88 -9.61 3.49 2.05
N GLU A 89 -10.90 3.28 2.27
CA GLU A 89 -11.89 3.12 1.20
C GLU A 89 -13.26 3.58 1.70
N ASP A 90 -14.06 4.13 0.80
CA ASP A 90 -15.45 4.49 1.05
C ASP A 90 -16.32 3.21 0.93
N LEU A 91 -16.62 2.61 2.08
CA LEU A 91 -17.29 1.31 2.13
C LEU A 91 -18.81 1.41 1.95
N ASP A 92 -19.42 2.54 2.25
CA ASP A 92 -20.89 2.72 2.19
C ASP A 92 -21.35 3.75 1.15
N GLY A 93 -20.43 4.30 0.35
CA GLY A 93 -20.72 5.20 -0.75
C GLY A 93 -21.09 6.63 -0.30
N ASP A 94 -20.79 6.99 0.94
CA ASP A 94 -21.14 8.32 1.50
C ASP A 94 -20.07 9.40 1.19
N GLN A 95 -19.02 9.05 0.46
CA GLN A 95 -17.85 9.86 0.09
C GLN A 95 -16.92 10.20 1.27
N LEU A 96 -17.05 9.50 2.37
CA LEU A 96 -16.20 9.64 3.55
C LEU A 96 -15.46 8.32 3.80
N PRO A 97 -14.24 8.15 3.28
CA PRO A 97 -13.56 6.87 3.36
C PRO A 97 -13.33 6.40 4.80
N GLU A 98 -13.59 5.13 5.05
CA GLU A 98 -13.30 4.41 6.27
C GLU A 98 -11.81 4.04 6.33
N ILE A 99 -11.35 3.69 7.53
CA ILE A 99 -9.98 3.18 7.75
C ILE A 99 -10.07 1.78 8.34
N ILE A 100 -9.50 0.80 7.64
CA ILE A 100 -9.33 -0.57 8.14
C ILE A 100 -7.92 -0.76 8.66
N LEU A 101 -7.78 -1.21 9.89
CA LEU A 101 -6.53 -1.69 10.48
C LEU A 101 -6.65 -3.21 10.70
N GLY A 102 -6.40 -3.98 9.66
CA GLY A 102 -6.60 -5.43 9.67
C GLY A 102 -5.72 -6.15 10.68
N GLY A 103 -4.49 -5.71 10.88
CA GLY A 103 -3.58 -6.25 11.89
C GLY A 103 -4.05 -6.05 13.34
N SER A 104 -4.94 -5.11 13.56
CA SER A 104 -5.60 -4.87 14.85
C SER A 104 -7.05 -5.34 14.89
N GLY A 105 -7.60 -5.80 13.77
CA GLY A 105 -9.01 -6.21 13.65
C GLY A 105 -9.99 -5.05 13.87
N LEU A 106 -9.62 -3.84 13.46
CA LEU A 106 -10.37 -2.61 13.70
C LEU A 106 -10.80 -1.96 12.41
N LEU A 107 -11.98 -1.36 12.45
CA LEU A 107 -12.52 -0.47 11.44
C LEU A 107 -12.87 0.87 12.10
N TYR A 108 -12.48 1.95 11.46
CA TYR A 108 -12.82 3.31 11.87
C TYR A 108 -13.78 3.91 10.85
N ARG A 109 -15.03 4.02 11.23
CA ARG A 109 -16.06 4.65 10.42
C ARG A 109 -15.87 6.16 10.44
N ASN A 110 -15.79 6.77 9.24
CA ASN A 110 -15.67 8.21 9.08
C ASN A 110 -17.06 8.87 9.29
N ARG A 111 -17.12 9.89 10.14
CA ARG A 111 -18.32 10.67 10.42
C ARG A 111 -18.22 12.10 9.88
N GLY A 112 -17.24 12.34 9.01
CA GLY A 112 -16.92 13.67 8.52
C GLY A 112 -16.15 14.52 9.51
N LYS A 113 -15.66 15.69 9.05
CA LYS A 113 -14.90 16.64 9.89
C LYS A 113 -13.74 16.00 10.68
N PHE A 114 -13.11 15.00 10.10
CA PHE A 114 -12.01 14.22 10.72
C PHE A 114 -12.42 13.49 12.03
N GLN A 115 -13.70 13.12 12.14
CA GLN A 115 -14.23 12.35 13.26
C GLN A 115 -14.38 10.88 12.85
N PHE A 116 -13.83 9.99 13.67
CA PHE A 116 -13.85 8.55 13.42
C PHE A 116 -14.47 7.80 14.59
N GLU A 117 -15.38 6.90 14.28
CA GLU A 117 -16.00 5.97 15.23
C GLU A 117 -15.34 4.60 15.09
N LYS A 118 -14.73 4.15 16.19
CA LYS A 118 -14.04 2.86 16.24
C LYS A 118 -15.03 1.72 16.43
N GLN A 119 -14.90 0.68 15.61
CA GLN A 119 -15.65 -0.56 15.75
C GLN A 119 -14.79 -1.78 15.40
N PRO A 120 -15.16 -3.00 15.84
CA PRO A 120 -14.50 -4.21 15.35
C PRO A 120 -14.67 -4.36 13.84
N LEU A 121 -13.61 -4.81 13.16
CA LEU A 121 -13.67 -5.13 11.74
C LEU A 121 -14.68 -6.25 11.45
N LEU A 122 -14.70 -7.26 12.32
CA LEU A 122 -15.65 -8.36 12.31
C LEU A 122 -16.33 -8.46 13.66
N SER A 123 -17.59 -8.87 13.69
CA SER A 123 -18.30 -9.14 14.93
C SER A 123 -17.70 -10.32 15.71
N GLY A 124 -17.68 -10.26 17.05
CA GLY A 124 -17.15 -11.30 17.92
C GLY A 124 -15.70 -11.08 18.35
N PRO A 125 -14.96 -12.13 18.76
CA PRO A 125 -13.57 -12.02 19.18
C PRO A 125 -12.69 -11.38 18.12
N HIS A 126 -11.79 -10.51 18.54
CA HIS A 126 -10.88 -9.82 17.62
C HIS A 126 -10.04 -10.81 16.83
N LEU A 127 -10.19 -10.80 15.53
CA LEU A 127 -9.30 -11.47 14.60
C LEU A 127 -8.27 -10.47 14.09
N ARG A 128 -7.05 -10.94 13.99
CA ARG A 128 -5.94 -10.21 13.41
C ARG A 128 -5.58 -10.85 12.09
N PHE A 129 -5.21 -10.04 11.12
CA PHE A 129 -4.84 -10.53 9.80
C PHE A 129 -3.42 -10.11 9.48
N ARG A 130 -2.69 -10.97 8.77
CA ARG A 130 -1.31 -10.69 8.35
C ARG A 130 -1.26 -9.78 7.13
N ALA A 131 -2.18 -9.99 6.21
CA ALA A 131 -2.34 -9.22 4.99
C ALA A 131 -3.81 -9.25 4.58
N GLY A 132 -4.24 -8.33 3.72
CA GLY A 132 -5.61 -8.31 3.21
C GLY A 132 -5.85 -7.11 2.30
N ALA A 133 -6.92 -7.21 1.52
CA ALA A 133 -7.37 -6.19 0.59
C ALA A 133 -8.90 -6.26 0.42
N LEU A 134 -9.45 -5.25 -0.22
CA LEU A 134 -10.85 -5.22 -0.61
C LEU A 134 -11.01 -5.68 -2.05
N GLY A 135 -12.12 -6.31 -2.34
CA GLY A 135 -12.57 -6.70 -3.67
C GLY A 135 -14.01 -7.15 -3.61
N GLU A 136 -14.67 -7.24 -4.73
CA GLU A 136 -15.98 -7.86 -4.83
C GLU A 136 -15.76 -9.32 -5.25
N PHE A 137 -15.87 -10.25 -4.31
CA PHE A 137 -15.56 -11.66 -4.50
C PHE A 137 -16.79 -12.57 -4.45
N THR A 138 -17.95 -12.04 -4.05
CA THR A 138 -19.15 -12.83 -3.81
C THR A 138 -20.24 -12.64 -4.86
N GLY A 139 -20.08 -11.68 -5.77
CA GLY A 139 -21.04 -11.37 -6.84
C GLY A 139 -22.28 -10.62 -6.34
N ASP A 140 -22.22 -10.02 -5.16
CA ASP A 140 -23.35 -9.29 -4.54
C ASP A 140 -23.28 -7.76 -4.73
N GLY A 141 -22.20 -7.28 -5.35
CA GLY A 141 -21.97 -5.86 -5.62
C GLY A 141 -21.47 -5.08 -4.41
N GLN A 142 -21.11 -5.75 -3.31
CA GLN A 142 -20.50 -5.13 -2.14
C GLN A 142 -19.00 -5.39 -2.12
N LEU A 143 -18.25 -4.50 -1.49
CA LEU A 143 -16.84 -4.76 -1.24
C LEU A 143 -16.68 -5.78 -0.10
N ASP A 144 -16.01 -6.88 -0.40
CA ASP A 144 -15.65 -7.92 0.54
C ASP A 144 -14.25 -7.73 1.09
N TRP A 145 -13.97 -8.34 2.23
CA TRP A 145 -12.67 -8.34 2.86
C TRP A 145 -11.94 -9.67 2.61
N PHE A 146 -10.99 -9.67 1.69
CA PHE A 146 -10.02 -10.75 1.57
C PHE A 146 -8.93 -10.57 2.61
N ALA A 147 -8.63 -11.62 3.36
CA ALA A 147 -7.62 -11.57 4.39
C ALA A 147 -6.82 -12.87 4.49
N ILE A 148 -5.61 -12.76 5.02
CA ILE A 148 -4.82 -13.92 5.39
C ILE A 148 -4.74 -13.98 6.91
N ALA A 149 -5.32 -15.05 7.46
CA ALA A 149 -5.37 -15.30 8.90
C ALA A 149 -3.98 -15.54 9.50
N PRO A 150 -3.81 -15.48 10.83
CA PRO A 150 -2.51 -15.68 11.49
C PRO A 150 -1.85 -17.03 11.21
N ASP A 151 -2.66 -18.04 10.93
CA ASP A 151 -2.22 -19.39 10.55
C ASP A 151 -1.87 -19.53 9.06
N GLY A 152 -2.04 -18.46 8.28
CA GLY A 152 -1.65 -18.39 6.88
C GLY A 152 -2.74 -18.79 5.87
N TRP A 153 -3.94 -19.14 6.32
CA TRP A 153 -5.03 -19.46 5.40
C TRP A 153 -5.74 -18.20 4.91
N PRO A 154 -6.02 -18.10 3.62
CA PRO A 154 -6.82 -17.01 3.09
C PRO A 154 -8.30 -17.21 3.40
N VAL A 155 -8.98 -16.13 3.65
CA VAL A 155 -10.42 -16.09 3.95
C VAL A 155 -11.03 -14.85 3.32
N VAL A 156 -12.23 -15.01 2.76
CA VAL A 156 -13.07 -13.91 2.27
C VAL A 156 -14.23 -13.72 3.23
N PHE A 157 -14.43 -12.51 3.70
CA PHE A 157 -15.57 -12.11 4.50
C PHE A 157 -16.47 -11.18 3.68
N PRO A 158 -17.69 -11.61 3.35
CA PRO A 158 -18.63 -10.78 2.60
C PRO A 158 -18.90 -9.45 3.27
N GLY A 159 -19.07 -8.42 2.46
CA GLY A 159 -19.51 -7.09 2.88
C GLY A 159 -20.89 -7.13 3.51
N LYS A 160 -21.17 -6.19 4.40
CA LYS A 160 -22.53 -5.99 4.92
C LYS A 160 -23.34 -5.19 3.91
N ALA A 161 -24.63 -5.51 3.80
CA ALA A 161 -25.54 -4.82 2.89
C ALA A 161 -25.64 -3.30 3.12
N ASN A 162 -25.27 -2.81 4.28
CA ASN A 162 -25.18 -1.37 4.58
C ASN A 162 -23.79 -0.76 4.29
N GLY A 163 -22.90 -1.52 3.67
CA GLY A 163 -21.57 -1.09 3.28
C GLY A 163 -20.54 -0.93 4.40
N VAL A 164 -20.93 -1.04 5.68
CA VAL A 164 -20.01 -0.78 6.79
C VAL A 164 -19.66 -2.04 7.56
N GLY A 165 -18.46 -2.58 7.26
CA GLY A 165 -17.92 -3.79 7.89
C GLY A 165 -18.31 -5.08 7.16
N PHE A 166 -17.97 -6.23 7.74
CA PHE A 166 -18.02 -7.53 7.08
C PHE A 166 -18.73 -8.57 7.92
N VAL A 167 -19.24 -9.64 7.28
CA VAL A 167 -20.01 -10.69 7.90
C VAL A 167 -19.13 -11.88 8.27
N ARG A 168 -18.79 -12.01 9.55
CA ARG A 168 -17.90 -13.08 10.02
C ARG A 168 -18.48 -14.49 9.80
N ALA A 169 -19.79 -14.67 10.06
CA ALA A 169 -20.43 -15.97 9.98
C ALA A 169 -20.49 -16.54 8.55
N ALA A 170 -20.37 -15.67 7.54
CA ALA A 170 -20.35 -16.03 6.13
C ALA A 170 -18.92 -16.08 5.55
N GLY A 171 -17.89 -16.01 6.37
CA GLY A 171 -16.51 -16.09 5.93
C GLY A 171 -16.21 -17.44 5.28
N VAL A 172 -15.65 -17.40 4.06
CA VAL A 172 -15.25 -18.57 3.30
C VAL A 172 -13.74 -18.69 3.32
N GLU A 173 -13.25 -19.76 3.95
CA GLU A 173 -11.83 -20.05 4.04
C GLU A 173 -11.40 -20.97 2.88
N SER A 174 -10.32 -20.62 2.20
CA SER A 174 -9.70 -21.49 1.20
C SER A 174 -8.60 -22.31 1.84
N ARG A 175 -8.60 -23.61 1.58
CA ARG A 175 -7.56 -24.56 1.99
C ARG A 175 -6.65 -24.99 0.83
N ALA A 176 -6.74 -24.31 -0.32
CA ALA A 176 -5.93 -24.63 -1.48
C ALA A 176 -4.46 -24.22 -1.32
N ILE A 177 -4.22 -23.03 -0.75
CA ILE A 177 -2.87 -22.47 -0.60
C ILE A 177 -2.72 -21.86 0.81
N GLN A 178 -1.69 -22.28 1.54
CA GLN A 178 -1.32 -21.68 2.81
C GLN A 178 -0.11 -20.78 2.65
N PHE A 179 -0.22 -19.54 3.10
CA PHE A 179 0.83 -18.54 3.02
C PHE A 179 1.68 -18.51 4.29
N THR A 180 3.00 -18.59 4.15
CA THR A 180 3.93 -18.64 5.31
C THR A 180 4.33 -17.26 5.81
N SER A 181 4.59 -16.33 4.90
CA SER A 181 5.04 -14.97 5.22
C SER A 181 4.39 -13.92 4.32
N PRO A 182 3.05 -13.81 4.30
CA PRO A 182 2.37 -12.81 3.48
C PRO A 182 2.68 -11.41 3.98
N GLN A 183 2.97 -10.49 3.06
CA GLN A 183 3.33 -9.10 3.38
C GLN A 183 2.39 -8.08 2.73
N CYS A 184 1.94 -8.38 1.53
CA CYS A 184 1.01 -7.51 0.82
C CYS A 184 0.00 -8.34 0.02
N VAL A 185 -1.13 -7.71 -0.22
CA VAL A 185 -2.19 -8.22 -1.11
C VAL A 185 -2.57 -7.09 -2.04
N ALA A 186 -2.74 -7.42 -3.30
CA ALA A 186 -3.35 -6.56 -4.30
C ALA A 186 -4.49 -7.32 -4.98
N THR A 187 -5.51 -6.58 -5.38
CA THR A 187 -6.69 -7.11 -6.06
C THR A 187 -6.91 -6.38 -7.37
N GLY A 188 -7.41 -7.06 -8.37
CA GLY A 188 -7.72 -6.51 -9.67
C GLY A 188 -8.06 -7.61 -10.65
N ASP A 189 -8.73 -7.27 -11.73
CA ASP A 189 -8.98 -8.16 -12.86
C ASP A 189 -7.73 -8.17 -13.76
N VAL A 190 -6.90 -9.20 -13.62
CA VAL A 190 -5.59 -9.26 -14.30
C VAL A 190 -5.68 -9.88 -15.68
N ASP A 191 -6.59 -10.82 -15.89
CA ASP A 191 -6.76 -11.52 -17.15
C ASP A 191 -7.94 -11.00 -18.01
N GLY A 192 -8.74 -10.09 -17.46
CA GLY A 192 -9.81 -9.39 -18.19
C GLY A 192 -11.10 -10.24 -18.31
N ASP A 193 -11.30 -11.19 -17.42
CA ASP A 193 -12.48 -12.07 -17.43
C ASP A 193 -13.68 -11.49 -16.66
N GLY A 194 -13.47 -10.40 -15.93
CA GLY A 194 -14.48 -9.67 -15.16
C GLY A 194 -14.55 -10.09 -13.69
N ASP A 195 -13.80 -11.09 -13.27
CA ASP A 195 -13.69 -11.49 -11.88
C ASP A 195 -12.48 -10.81 -11.19
N VAL A 196 -12.50 -10.69 -9.87
CA VAL A 196 -11.43 -10.06 -9.13
C VAL A 196 -10.37 -11.08 -8.74
N ASP A 197 -9.18 -10.92 -9.28
CA ASP A 197 -8.00 -11.70 -8.92
C ASP A 197 -7.31 -11.20 -7.66
N VAL A 198 -6.56 -12.09 -7.02
CA VAL A 198 -5.78 -11.78 -5.83
C VAL A 198 -4.32 -12.12 -6.04
N PHE A 199 -3.48 -11.12 -5.92
CA PHE A 199 -2.03 -11.29 -5.86
C PHE A 199 -1.54 -11.17 -4.41
N VAL A 200 -0.80 -12.20 -3.94
CA VAL A 200 -0.23 -12.21 -2.59
C VAL A 200 1.28 -12.20 -2.67
N GLY A 201 1.88 -11.09 -2.25
CA GLY A 201 3.32 -10.98 -2.09
C GLY A 201 3.77 -11.60 -0.77
N GLN A 202 4.70 -12.56 -0.83
CA GLN A 202 5.31 -13.19 0.32
C GLN A 202 6.77 -12.76 0.44
N TYR A 203 7.20 -12.50 1.67
CA TYR A 203 8.60 -12.25 1.95
C TYR A 203 9.22 -13.48 2.61
N LYS A 204 10.04 -14.20 1.86
CA LYS A 204 10.87 -15.24 2.43
C LYS A 204 11.99 -14.57 3.21
N THR A 205 12.09 -14.81 4.50
CA THR A 205 13.22 -14.33 5.30
C THR A 205 14.51 -14.93 4.74
N PRO A 206 15.29 -14.19 3.93
CA PRO A 206 16.51 -14.73 3.33
C PRO A 206 17.66 -14.79 4.33
N TYR A 207 17.44 -14.27 5.55
CA TYR A 207 18.51 -14.04 6.51
C TYR A 207 18.40 -15.02 7.66
N GLY A 208 19.26 -16.01 7.67
CA GLY A 208 19.69 -16.68 8.90
C GLY A 208 20.35 -15.63 9.81
N GLY A 209 20.18 -15.73 11.13
CA GLY A 209 20.68 -14.73 12.09
C GLY A 209 22.11 -14.28 11.78
N GLY A 210 22.29 -12.99 11.63
CA GLY A 210 23.58 -12.34 11.40
C GLY A 210 23.90 -11.95 9.95
N GLN A 211 23.07 -12.28 8.97
CA GLN A 211 23.28 -11.81 7.60
C GLN A 211 22.65 -10.44 7.40
N MET A 212 23.43 -9.47 6.95
CA MET A 212 22.93 -8.18 6.50
C MET A 212 22.20 -8.34 5.15
N PRO A 213 21.08 -7.68 4.94
CA PRO A 213 20.46 -7.61 3.62
C PRO A 213 21.45 -7.02 2.63
N THR A 214 21.88 -7.82 1.67
CA THR A 214 22.60 -7.28 0.52
C THR A 214 21.58 -6.73 -0.46
N PRO A 215 21.76 -5.51 -1.00
CA PRO A 215 20.84 -4.92 -1.95
C PRO A 215 21.02 -5.53 -3.37
N TYR A 216 21.25 -6.82 -3.46
CA TYR A 216 21.37 -7.51 -4.73
C TYR A 216 20.06 -8.21 -5.04
N TYR A 217 19.45 -7.79 -6.14
CA TYR A 217 18.50 -8.62 -6.85
C TYR A 217 19.28 -9.78 -7.47
N ASP A 218 18.99 -10.99 -7.07
CA ASP A 218 19.48 -12.17 -7.79
C ASP A 218 18.74 -12.22 -9.14
N ALA A 219 19.44 -12.62 -10.20
CA ALA A 219 18.86 -12.80 -11.52
C ALA A 219 17.74 -13.87 -11.57
N ASN A 220 17.50 -14.55 -10.45
CA ASN A 220 16.44 -15.54 -10.26
C ASN A 220 15.24 -15.03 -9.47
N ASP A 221 15.17 -13.72 -9.17
CA ASP A 221 14.02 -13.09 -8.48
C ASP A 221 12.92 -12.66 -9.48
N GLY A 222 12.86 -13.27 -10.66
CA GLY A 222 11.84 -13.06 -11.68
C GLY A 222 10.81 -14.17 -11.70
#